data_4e9a478450484bcfbf5e77214964e9e7
#
_entry.id   4e9a478450484bcfbf5e77214964e9e7
#
_cell.length_a   1.000
_cell.length_b   1.000
_cell.length_c   1.000
_cell.angle_alpha   90.00
_cell.angle_beta   90.00
_cell.angle_gamma   90.00
#
_symmetry.space_group_name_H-M   'P 1'
#
loop_
_entity.id
_entity.type
_entity.pdbx_description
1 polymer ?
#
loop_
_entity_poly.entity_id
_entity_poly.type
_entity_poly.pdbx_seq_one_letter_code
_entity_poly.pdbx_strand_id
1 'polypeptide(L)'
;MKLVHVNEPRLEFFNGTHVCPRRGISAYGVYDRNSQTRRTNILLGAVGTNKDLEEFSNLLDRMSHPIHGASEDHKSNLFRDFCGFNSKAGFHSELVFNEDLGRKLRQLDIEKVVRIKDRVRRIDEAINLYYEEVKFLAQNRPVDVV
;
A
#
# COMPACT_ATOMS: atom_id res chain seq x y z
N MET A 1 8.87 41.35 -2.88
CA MET A 1 8.85 39.89 -2.68
C MET A 1 9.56 39.26 -3.88
N LYS A 2 10.63 38.48 -3.66
CA LYS A 2 11.40 37.85 -4.75
C LYS A 2 10.91 36.40 -4.88
N LEU A 3 10.28 36.05 -5.99
CA LEU A 3 9.91 34.68 -6.33
C LEU A 3 11.16 33.94 -6.81
N VAL A 4 11.48 32.81 -6.17
CA VAL A 4 12.56 31.91 -6.61
C VAL A 4 11.90 30.62 -7.10
N HIS A 5 12.14 30.27 -8.36
CA HIS A 5 11.75 28.98 -8.91
C HIS A 5 12.81 27.94 -8.54
N VAL A 6 12.39 26.89 -7.82
CA VAL A 6 13.24 25.75 -7.49
C VAL A 6 12.85 24.61 -8.42
N ASN A 7 13.82 24.08 -9.17
CA ASN A 7 13.58 22.92 -10.03
C ASN A 7 13.28 21.69 -9.20
N GLU A 8 12.33 20.87 -9.67
CA GLU A 8 12.00 19.61 -9.05
C GLU A 8 13.22 18.66 -9.09
N PRO A 9 13.61 18.06 -7.95
CA PRO A 9 14.78 17.17 -7.91
C PRO A 9 14.53 15.91 -8.75
N ARG A 10 15.59 15.44 -9.42
CA ARG A 10 15.55 14.17 -10.14
C ARG A 10 15.74 13.03 -9.14
N LEU A 11 14.87 12.04 -9.23
CA LEU A 11 14.95 10.80 -8.47
C LEU A 11 15.76 9.78 -9.25
N GLU A 12 16.55 8.99 -8.55
CA GLU A 12 17.33 7.89 -9.14
C GLU A 12 16.52 6.58 -9.07
N PHE A 13 16.67 5.78 -10.12
CA PHE A 13 16.07 4.47 -10.28
C PHE A 13 17.15 3.48 -10.73
N PHE A 14 16.82 2.22 -10.89
CA PHE A 14 17.78 1.16 -11.21
C PHE A 14 18.73 1.53 -12.37
N ASN A 15 18.22 1.99 -13.50
CA ASN A 15 19.06 2.33 -14.67
C ASN A 15 18.71 3.68 -15.30
N GLY A 16 18.21 4.64 -14.50
CA GLY A 16 17.89 5.97 -15.00
C GLY A 16 17.43 6.94 -13.94
N THR A 17 17.13 8.16 -14.35
CA THR A 17 16.62 9.23 -13.49
C THR A 17 15.33 9.81 -14.04
N HIS A 18 14.39 10.16 -13.17
CA HIS A 18 13.14 10.80 -13.54
C HIS A 18 12.61 11.67 -12.39
N VAL A 19 11.89 12.75 -12.69
CA VAL A 19 11.23 13.58 -11.66
C VAL A 19 9.97 12.91 -11.10
N CYS A 20 9.24 12.13 -11.90
CA CYS A 20 8.02 11.47 -11.48
C CYS A 20 8.29 10.02 -11.04
N PRO A 21 7.98 9.66 -9.75
CA PRO A 21 8.22 8.31 -9.23
C PRO A 21 7.52 7.21 -10.05
N ARG A 22 6.27 7.40 -10.42
CA ARG A 22 5.52 6.41 -11.21
C ARG A 22 6.16 6.11 -12.55
N ARG A 23 6.59 7.16 -13.26
CA ARG A 23 7.29 6.99 -14.55
C ARG A 23 8.64 6.34 -14.37
N GLY A 24 9.38 6.76 -13.35
CA GLY A 24 10.70 6.22 -13.06
C GLY A 24 10.65 4.73 -12.74
N ILE A 25 9.74 4.30 -11.86
CA ILE A 25 9.55 2.88 -11.52
C ILE A 25 9.15 2.07 -12.75
N SER A 26 8.18 2.54 -13.54
CA SER A 26 7.71 1.81 -14.72
C SER A 26 8.76 1.71 -15.83
N ALA A 27 9.59 2.76 -16.03
CA ALA A 27 10.58 2.81 -17.11
C ALA A 27 11.93 2.21 -16.74
N TYR A 28 12.37 2.41 -15.49
CA TYR A 28 13.72 2.10 -15.03
C TYR A 28 13.79 1.07 -13.91
N GLY A 29 12.63 0.72 -13.29
CA GLY A 29 12.55 -0.15 -12.12
C GLY A 29 12.98 0.54 -10.83
N VAL A 30 12.83 -0.15 -9.71
CA VAL A 30 13.18 0.38 -8.38
C VAL A 30 14.70 0.51 -8.21
N TYR A 31 15.14 1.51 -7.45
CA TYR A 31 16.57 1.83 -7.24
C TYR A 31 17.39 0.65 -6.74
N ASP A 32 16.86 -0.10 -5.78
CA ASP A 32 17.54 -1.20 -5.10
C ASP A 32 17.39 -2.57 -5.78
N ARG A 33 17.01 -2.60 -7.06
CA ARG A 33 16.69 -3.83 -7.81
C ARG A 33 17.76 -4.93 -7.68
N ASN A 34 19.03 -4.56 -7.64
CA ASN A 34 20.16 -5.48 -7.54
C ASN A 34 20.70 -5.65 -6.11
N SER A 35 20.07 -5.06 -5.11
CA SER A 35 20.51 -5.22 -3.73
C SER A 35 20.23 -6.64 -3.23
N GLN A 36 21.24 -7.27 -2.64
CA GLN A 36 21.11 -8.59 -2.02
C GLN A 36 20.21 -8.60 -0.78
N THR A 37 20.03 -7.45 -0.14
CA THR A 37 19.20 -7.29 1.05
C THR A 37 17.75 -6.93 0.73
N ARG A 38 17.45 -6.74 -0.55
CA ARG A 38 16.12 -6.37 -0.99
C ARG A 38 15.13 -7.52 -0.80
N ARG A 39 13.99 -7.20 -0.23
CA ARG A 39 12.87 -8.14 -0.14
C ARG A 39 12.08 -8.14 -1.45
N THR A 40 11.95 -9.31 -2.05
CA THR A 40 11.11 -9.51 -3.24
C THR A 40 9.66 -9.84 -2.89
N ASN A 41 9.44 -10.44 -1.71
CA ASN A 41 8.12 -10.69 -1.15
C ASN A 41 7.90 -9.73 0.02
N ILE A 42 6.88 -8.89 -0.10
CA ILE A 42 6.48 -7.94 0.94
C ILE A 42 5.26 -8.53 1.67
N LEU A 43 5.46 -8.92 2.92
CA LEU A 43 4.43 -9.53 3.74
C LEU A 43 3.52 -8.45 4.33
N LEU A 44 2.25 -8.48 3.94
CA LEU A 44 1.25 -7.52 4.37
C LEU A 44 0.39 -8.08 5.49
N GLY A 45 0.32 -7.35 6.61
CA GLY A 45 -0.68 -7.57 7.65
C GLY A 45 -1.92 -6.73 7.38
N ALA A 46 -3.08 -7.23 7.73
CA ALA A 46 -4.32 -6.46 7.61
C ALA A 46 -5.24 -6.70 8.81
N VAL A 47 -5.96 -5.64 9.21
CA VAL A 47 -6.95 -5.68 10.29
C VAL A 47 -8.29 -5.17 9.76
N GLY A 48 -9.33 -5.98 9.86
CA GLY A 48 -10.66 -5.59 9.39
C GLY A 48 -11.71 -6.68 9.60
N THR A 49 -12.91 -6.47 9.14
CA THR A 49 -13.94 -7.52 9.13
C THR A 49 -13.60 -8.60 8.09
N ASN A 50 -14.31 -9.74 8.14
CA ASN A 50 -14.14 -10.78 7.11
C ASN A 50 -14.30 -10.22 5.69
N LYS A 51 -15.29 -9.35 5.49
CA LYS A 51 -15.54 -8.71 4.19
C LYS A 51 -14.39 -7.82 3.77
N ASP A 52 -13.85 -7.01 4.69
CA ASP A 52 -12.73 -6.11 4.40
C ASP A 52 -11.47 -6.88 4.01
N LEU A 53 -11.18 -7.99 4.70
CA LEU A 53 -10.03 -8.85 4.40
C LEU A 53 -10.18 -9.56 3.05
N GLU A 54 -11.39 -9.97 2.69
CA GLU A 54 -11.69 -10.55 1.37
C GLU A 54 -11.52 -9.50 0.27
N GLU A 55 -12.08 -8.30 0.45
CA GLU A 55 -11.92 -7.18 -0.49
C GLU A 55 -10.45 -6.75 -0.62
N PHE A 56 -9.69 -6.77 0.49
CA PHE A 56 -8.25 -6.51 0.48
C PHE A 56 -7.50 -7.57 -0.35
N SER A 57 -7.80 -8.86 -0.17
CA SER A 57 -7.21 -9.92 -0.98
C SER A 57 -7.49 -9.74 -2.47
N ASN A 58 -8.74 -9.41 -2.84
CA ASN A 58 -9.13 -9.11 -4.22
C ASN A 58 -8.39 -7.90 -4.79
N LEU A 59 -8.18 -6.86 -3.97
CA LEU A 59 -7.38 -5.69 -4.35
C LEU A 59 -5.93 -6.07 -4.63
N LEU A 60 -5.30 -6.90 -3.78
CA LEU A 60 -3.92 -7.34 -3.97
C LEU A 60 -3.76 -8.19 -5.24
N ASP A 61 -4.72 -9.08 -5.52
CA ASP A 61 -4.74 -9.83 -6.78
C ASP A 61 -4.77 -8.88 -7.97
N ARG A 62 -5.66 -7.90 -7.96
CA ARG A 62 -5.72 -6.89 -9.02
C ARG A 62 -4.42 -6.07 -9.13
N MET A 63 -3.79 -5.73 -8.01
CA MET A 63 -2.54 -4.97 -7.98
C MET A 63 -1.32 -5.79 -8.41
N SER A 64 -1.40 -7.11 -8.47
CA SER A 64 -0.32 -7.97 -8.98
C SER A 64 -0.16 -7.86 -10.50
N HIS A 65 -1.19 -7.38 -11.20
CA HIS A 65 -1.24 -7.26 -12.65
C HIS A 65 -1.09 -5.81 -13.12
N PRO A 66 -0.60 -5.58 -14.34
CA PRO A 66 -0.61 -4.26 -14.95
C PRO A 66 -2.05 -3.73 -15.11
N ILE A 67 -2.24 -2.45 -14.79
CA ILE A 67 -3.52 -1.75 -14.98
C ILE A 67 -3.29 -0.63 -15.97
N HIS A 68 -3.95 -0.70 -17.12
CA HIS A 68 -3.84 0.35 -18.13
C HIS A 68 -4.57 1.62 -17.68
N GLY A 69 -3.91 2.74 -17.87
CA GLY A 69 -4.52 4.05 -17.69
C GLY A 69 -5.52 4.36 -18.79
N ALA A 70 -6.33 5.40 -18.61
CA ALA A 70 -7.26 5.86 -19.65
C ALA A 70 -6.47 6.41 -20.85
N SER A 71 -6.61 5.75 -21.99
CA SER A 71 -5.87 6.06 -23.23
C SER A 71 -6.51 7.18 -24.06
N GLU A 72 -7.77 7.51 -23.83
CA GLU A 72 -8.57 8.32 -24.77
C GLU A 72 -8.63 9.81 -24.44
N ASP A 73 -8.12 10.26 -23.32
CA ASP A 73 -8.22 11.65 -22.89
C ASP A 73 -6.87 12.38 -22.96
N HIS A 74 -6.92 13.68 -23.25
CA HIS A 74 -5.81 14.65 -23.11
C HIS A 74 -5.13 14.62 -21.72
N LYS A 75 -5.61 13.79 -20.80
CA LYS A 75 -5.13 13.56 -19.43
C LYS A 75 -4.27 12.31 -19.28
N SER A 76 -3.74 11.73 -20.34
CA SER A 76 -2.87 10.54 -20.30
C SER A 76 -1.66 10.69 -19.35
N ASN A 77 -1.26 11.94 -19.07
CA ASN A 77 -0.22 12.24 -18.10
C ASN A 77 -0.66 12.06 -16.65
N LEU A 78 -1.96 12.15 -16.34
CA LEU A 78 -2.54 11.98 -15.01
C LEU A 78 -2.93 10.51 -14.73
N PHE A 79 -3.43 9.82 -15.75
CA PHE A 79 -3.91 8.44 -15.67
C PHE A 79 -2.93 7.50 -16.39
N ARG A 80 -1.75 7.33 -15.78
CA ARG A 80 -0.70 6.46 -16.30
C ARG A 80 -0.95 5.00 -15.97
N ASP A 81 -0.40 4.14 -16.80
CA ASP A 81 -0.35 2.72 -16.53
C ASP A 81 0.32 2.45 -15.19
N PHE A 82 -0.24 1.50 -14.47
CA PHE A 82 0.35 0.92 -13.28
C PHE A 82 0.98 -0.41 -13.66
N CYS A 83 2.26 -0.60 -13.36
CA CYS A 83 3.03 -1.77 -13.80
C CYS A 83 2.71 -3.06 -13.01
N GLY A 84 1.96 -2.97 -11.93
CA GLY A 84 1.69 -4.09 -11.04
C GLY A 84 2.84 -4.37 -10.06
N PHE A 85 2.48 -5.00 -8.93
CA PHE A 85 3.44 -5.58 -7.98
C PHE A 85 3.72 -7.03 -8.40
N ASN A 86 4.74 -7.24 -9.19
CA ASN A 86 5.17 -8.55 -9.67
C ASN A 86 6.69 -8.60 -9.82
N SER A 87 7.23 -9.81 -9.95
CA SER A 87 8.68 -10.05 -10.05
C SER A 87 9.29 -9.62 -11.40
N LYS A 88 8.48 -9.33 -12.43
CA LYS A 88 8.93 -9.15 -13.82
C LYS A 88 9.17 -7.71 -14.20
N ALA A 89 8.41 -6.76 -13.64
CA ALA A 89 8.42 -5.37 -14.07
C ALA A 89 8.24 -4.40 -12.91
N GLY A 90 8.60 -3.14 -13.13
CA GLY A 90 8.37 -2.01 -12.25
C GLY A 90 8.94 -2.19 -10.85
N PHE A 91 8.09 -2.61 -9.94
CA PHE A 91 8.48 -2.81 -8.53
C PHE A 91 9.37 -4.03 -8.32
N HIS A 92 9.34 -5.05 -9.18
CA HIS A 92 10.08 -6.31 -9.02
C HIS A 92 9.90 -6.94 -7.63
N SER A 93 8.71 -6.81 -7.05
CA SER A 93 8.31 -7.35 -5.74
C SER A 93 6.87 -7.79 -5.82
N GLU A 94 6.53 -8.78 -5.03
CA GLU A 94 5.18 -9.31 -4.88
C GLU A 94 4.62 -8.93 -3.52
N LEU A 95 3.35 -8.57 -3.47
CA LEU A 95 2.62 -8.34 -2.24
C LEU A 95 2.01 -9.67 -1.79
N VAL A 96 2.34 -10.10 -0.59
CA VAL A 96 1.91 -11.40 -0.06
C VAL A 96 1.00 -11.18 1.14
N PHE A 97 -0.19 -11.73 1.06
CA PHE A 97 -1.17 -11.76 2.14
C PHE A 97 -1.79 -13.15 2.22
N ASN A 98 -2.00 -13.64 3.43
CA ASN A 98 -2.72 -14.87 3.70
C ASN A 98 -3.51 -14.73 5.01
N GLU A 99 -4.32 -15.74 5.35
CA GLU A 99 -5.19 -15.69 6.54
C GLU A 99 -4.41 -15.53 7.86
N ASP A 100 -3.19 -16.04 7.95
CA ASP A 100 -2.35 -15.91 9.16
C ASP A 100 -1.86 -14.49 9.40
N LEU A 101 -1.83 -13.67 8.34
CA LEU A 101 -1.47 -12.25 8.37
C LEU A 101 -2.70 -11.34 8.50
N GLY A 102 -3.90 -11.91 8.56
CA GLY A 102 -5.16 -11.21 8.75
C GLY A 102 -5.64 -11.25 10.21
N ARG A 103 -6.12 -10.12 10.72
CA ARG A 103 -6.80 -10.05 12.03
C ARG A 103 -8.24 -9.62 11.85
N LYS A 104 -9.16 -10.47 12.33
CA LYS A 104 -10.60 -10.32 12.11
C LYS A 104 -11.26 -9.55 13.23
N LEU A 105 -11.78 -8.38 12.93
CA LEU A 105 -12.65 -7.63 13.82
C LEU A 105 -14.10 -8.12 13.68
N ARG A 106 -14.78 -8.30 14.80
CA ARG A 106 -16.20 -8.63 14.77
C ARG A 106 -17.01 -7.37 14.47
N GLN A 107 -17.91 -7.46 13.51
CA GLN A 107 -18.80 -6.36 13.13
C GLN A 107 -19.55 -5.79 14.35
N LEU A 108 -19.98 -6.65 15.27
CA LEU A 108 -20.67 -6.24 16.51
C LEU A 108 -19.83 -5.34 17.41
N ASP A 109 -18.51 -5.52 17.46
CA ASP A 109 -17.64 -4.69 18.29
C ASP A 109 -17.46 -3.31 17.67
N ILE A 110 -17.34 -3.24 16.34
CA ILE A 110 -17.36 -1.97 15.59
C ILE A 110 -18.68 -1.21 15.85
N GLU A 111 -19.81 -1.89 15.75
CA GLU A 111 -21.12 -1.29 16.00
C GLU A 111 -21.28 -0.77 17.43
N LYS A 112 -20.76 -1.50 18.44
CA LYS A 112 -20.75 -1.03 19.83
C LYS A 112 -20.00 0.29 19.96
N VAL A 113 -18.82 0.37 19.35
CA VAL A 113 -18.01 1.59 19.36
C VAL A 113 -18.74 2.74 18.69
N VAL A 114 -19.33 2.52 17.52
CA VAL A 114 -20.08 3.55 16.77
C VAL A 114 -21.24 4.11 17.58
N ARG A 115 -21.91 3.29 18.43
CA ARG A 115 -23.05 3.71 19.27
C ARG A 115 -22.66 4.54 20.50
N ILE A 116 -21.39 4.69 20.82
CA ILE A 116 -20.92 5.53 21.92
C ILE A 116 -21.25 6.99 21.61
N LYS A 117 -22.06 7.64 22.46
CA LYS A 117 -22.49 9.02 22.26
C LYS A 117 -21.35 10.03 22.46
N ASP A 118 -20.53 9.81 23.50
CA ASP A 118 -19.39 10.65 23.77
C ASP A 118 -18.34 10.49 22.66
N ARG A 119 -17.99 11.63 22.01
CA ARG A 119 -17.09 11.61 20.85
C ARG A 119 -15.65 11.21 21.22
N VAL A 120 -15.15 11.69 22.35
CA VAL A 120 -13.76 11.41 22.76
C VAL A 120 -13.63 9.93 23.08
N ARG A 121 -14.52 9.43 23.93
CA ARG A 121 -14.54 8.01 24.29
C ARG A 121 -14.73 7.11 23.05
N ARG A 122 -15.57 7.50 22.11
CA ARG A 122 -15.79 6.72 20.87
C ARG A 122 -14.51 6.63 20.04
N ILE A 123 -13.73 7.72 19.95
CA ILE A 123 -12.44 7.73 19.25
C ILE A 123 -11.44 6.83 19.96
N ASP A 124 -11.32 6.95 21.27
CA ASP A 124 -10.40 6.15 22.08
C ASP A 124 -10.70 4.65 21.97
N GLU A 125 -11.97 4.28 22.08
CA GLU A 125 -12.39 2.87 21.94
C GLU A 125 -12.18 2.34 20.51
N ALA A 126 -12.38 3.18 19.48
CA ALA A 126 -12.08 2.81 18.10
C ALA A 126 -10.57 2.58 17.89
N ILE A 127 -9.74 3.49 18.39
CA ILE A 127 -8.28 3.34 18.33
C ILE A 127 -7.84 2.06 19.02
N ASN A 128 -8.32 1.82 20.25
CA ASN A 128 -7.95 0.64 21.02
C ASN A 128 -8.34 -0.66 20.31
N LEU A 129 -9.53 -0.71 19.69
CA LEU A 129 -10.00 -1.88 18.95
C LEU A 129 -9.05 -2.28 17.81
N TYR A 130 -8.55 -1.32 17.05
CA TYR A 130 -7.59 -1.58 15.96
C TYR A 130 -6.16 -1.74 16.46
N TYR A 131 -5.75 -0.95 17.46
CA TYR A 131 -4.38 -0.94 17.97
C TYR A 131 -3.96 -2.29 18.52
N GLU A 132 -4.81 -2.97 19.29
CA GLU A 132 -4.47 -4.29 19.85
C GLU A 132 -4.23 -5.34 18.76
N GLU A 133 -5.00 -5.30 17.66
CA GLU A 133 -4.83 -6.23 16.55
C GLU A 133 -3.59 -5.91 15.69
N VAL A 134 -3.33 -4.62 15.45
CA VAL A 134 -2.09 -4.16 14.77
C VAL A 134 -0.86 -4.54 15.58
N LYS A 135 -0.89 -4.29 16.89
CA LYS A 135 0.17 -4.65 17.81
C LYS A 135 0.43 -6.16 17.83
N PHE A 136 -0.64 -6.95 17.84
CA PHE A 136 -0.52 -8.40 17.77
C PHE A 136 0.20 -8.84 16.48
N LEU A 137 -0.17 -8.30 15.32
CA LEU A 137 0.52 -8.60 14.05
C LEU A 137 1.99 -8.23 14.10
N ALA A 138 2.29 -7.00 14.53
CA ALA A 138 3.67 -6.50 14.60
C ALA A 138 4.57 -7.31 15.53
N GLN A 139 4.02 -7.89 16.60
CA GLN A 139 4.78 -8.63 17.60
C GLN A 139 4.85 -10.14 17.31
N ASN A 140 3.90 -10.71 16.62
CA ASN A 140 3.73 -12.16 16.53
C ASN A 140 3.75 -12.70 15.10
N ARG A 141 3.83 -11.83 14.10
CA ARG A 141 3.82 -12.25 12.68
C ARG A 141 4.96 -11.57 11.92
N PRO A 142 5.52 -12.23 10.91
CA PRO A 142 6.62 -11.67 10.09
C PRO A 142 6.10 -10.68 9.06
N VAL A 143 5.32 -9.67 9.49
CA VAL A 143 4.78 -8.65 8.60
C VAL A 143 5.80 -7.55 8.33
N ASP A 144 5.86 -7.06 7.11
CA ASP A 144 6.67 -5.91 6.71
C ASP A 144 5.87 -4.61 6.83
N VAL A 145 4.55 -4.69 6.58
CA VAL A 145 3.62 -3.57 6.62
C VAL A 145 2.28 -4.06 7.18
N VAL A 146 1.63 -3.26 8.03
CA VAL A 146 0.27 -3.48 8.50
C VAL A 146 -0.60 -2.29 8.09
#